data_9cdbb1711dd8460bdecafb0d0d57a990
#
_entry.id   9cdbb1711dd8460bdecafb0d0d57a990
#
_cell.length_a   1.000
_cell.length_b   1.000
_cell.length_c   1.000
_cell.angle_alpha   90.00
_cell.angle_beta   90.00
_cell.angle_gamma   90.00
#
_symmetry.space_group_name_H-M   'P 1'
#
loop_
_entity.id
_entity.type
_entity.pdbx_description
1 polymer ?
#
loop_
_entity_poly.entity_id
_entity_poly.type
_entity_poly.pdbx_seq_one_letter_code
_entity_poly.pdbx_strand_id
1 'polypeptide(L)'
;MTLRTKTMYCTLDTETVGGASNPTGMYNVGCTIHDRNGNIFATCSMLVMEHYDEIRNDDYAKKNFPIYEERLKSGAMSAVATESEAVEVVRNLCKFYNVKYVMAYNSAFDFTKTACRDLLNDFEFIDIYLMALQTVTHLKKFQKFCIENGFKSASGKTCSTTAQTVYAFFTDNVDYEEEHTALSDALIEMVIFEKCLAMHKKFTKNVHQWDCKENKCFPKLA
;
A
#
# COMPACT_ATOMS: atom_id res chain seq x y z
N MET A 1 16.46 -10.34 31.90
CA MET A 1 16.76 -9.89 30.54
C MET A 1 15.41 -9.86 29.79
N THR A 2 14.77 -8.71 29.71
CA THR A 2 13.46 -8.59 29.05
C THR A 2 13.72 -8.71 27.54
N LEU A 3 13.26 -9.81 26.94
CA LEU A 3 13.25 -9.94 25.49
C LEU A 3 12.46 -8.76 24.92
N ARG A 4 13.12 -7.83 24.23
CA ARG A 4 12.43 -6.80 23.47
C ARG A 4 11.64 -7.55 22.39
N THR A 5 10.33 -7.63 22.54
CA THR A 5 9.45 -8.12 21.50
C THR A 5 9.64 -7.23 20.28
N LYS A 6 9.93 -7.83 19.11
CA LYS A 6 10.02 -7.09 17.84
C LYS A 6 8.68 -6.44 17.57
N THR A 7 8.70 -5.16 17.18
CA THR A 7 7.48 -4.50 16.68
C THR A 7 7.12 -5.12 15.35
N MET A 8 5.88 -5.59 15.24
CA MET A 8 5.32 -6.15 14.01
C MET A 8 4.44 -5.12 13.33
N TYR A 9 4.44 -5.16 12.01
CA TYR A 9 3.72 -4.27 11.11
C TYR A 9 2.86 -5.10 10.15
N CYS A 10 1.76 -4.51 9.70
CA CYS A 10 0.95 -5.04 8.62
C CYS A 10 0.87 -3.97 7.52
N THR A 11 1.53 -4.20 6.40
CA THR A 11 1.29 -3.39 5.20
C THR A 11 0.16 -4.03 4.43
N LEU A 12 -0.84 -3.25 4.07
CA LEU A 12 -1.99 -3.69 3.29
C LEU A 12 -2.27 -2.72 2.14
N ASP A 13 -2.86 -3.25 1.11
CA ASP A 13 -3.43 -2.49 0.01
C ASP A 13 -4.81 -3.04 -0.36
N THR A 14 -5.62 -2.21 -1.03
CA THR A 14 -6.98 -2.57 -1.44
C THR A 14 -7.27 -2.11 -2.86
N GLU A 15 -7.95 -2.98 -3.62
CA GLU A 15 -8.48 -2.63 -4.93
C GLU A 15 -10.00 -2.46 -4.87
N THR A 16 -10.51 -1.44 -5.56
CA THR A 16 -11.93 -1.08 -5.47
C THR A 16 -12.59 -0.94 -6.84
N VAL A 17 -13.85 -1.34 -6.92
CA VAL A 17 -14.73 -1.03 -8.04
C VAL A 17 -15.02 0.48 -8.05
N GLY A 18 -15.12 1.11 -9.23
CA GLY A 18 -15.34 2.54 -9.38
C GLY A 18 -14.07 3.38 -9.24
N GLY A 19 -12.93 2.75 -8.98
CA GLY A 19 -11.63 3.38 -8.86
C GLY A 19 -11.51 4.35 -7.67
N ALA A 20 -10.34 4.99 -7.55
CA ALA A 20 -9.99 5.80 -6.39
C ALA A 20 -10.86 7.06 -6.18
N SER A 21 -11.49 7.60 -7.23
CA SER A 21 -12.31 8.82 -7.12
C SER A 21 -13.69 8.57 -6.53
N ASN A 22 -14.27 7.41 -6.80
CA ASN A 22 -15.61 7.04 -6.35
C ASN A 22 -15.72 5.52 -6.08
N PRO A 23 -15.01 5.00 -5.08
CA PRO A 23 -15.04 3.57 -4.79
C PRO A 23 -16.44 3.15 -4.35
N THR A 24 -16.95 2.06 -4.92
CA THR A 24 -18.28 1.50 -4.62
C THR A 24 -18.20 0.17 -3.89
N GLY A 25 -17.03 -0.49 -3.90
CA GLY A 25 -16.83 -1.75 -3.21
C GLY A 25 -15.36 -2.18 -3.26
N MET A 26 -14.87 -2.76 -2.17
CA MET A 26 -13.52 -3.31 -2.07
C MET A 26 -13.52 -4.76 -2.53
N TYR A 27 -12.94 -5.03 -3.69
CA TYR A 27 -12.97 -6.38 -4.27
C TYR A 27 -11.70 -7.20 -4.07
N ASN A 28 -10.56 -6.56 -3.80
CA ASN A 28 -9.33 -7.28 -3.51
C ASN A 28 -8.62 -6.67 -2.30
N VAL A 29 -8.16 -7.52 -1.40
CA VAL A 29 -7.38 -7.13 -0.22
C VAL A 29 -6.13 -7.97 -0.18
N GLY A 30 -4.99 -7.31 -0.04
CA GLY A 30 -3.69 -7.93 0.14
C GLY A 30 -2.99 -7.39 1.37
N CYS A 31 -2.33 -8.24 2.14
CA CYS A 31 -1.49 -7.76 3.22
C CYS A 31 -0.26 -8.62 3.46
N THR A 32 0.75 -8.00 4.05
CA THR A 32 1.96 -8.68 4.52
C THR A 32 2.25 -8.31 5.97
N ILE A 33 2.53 -9.32 6.79
CA ILE A 33 2.97 -9.16 8.17
C ILE A 33 4.50 -9.25 8.19
N HIS A 34 5.14 -8.21 8.71
CA HIS A 34 6.60 -8.11 8.65
C HIS A 34 7.18 -7.39 9.86
N ASP A 35 8.51 -7.50 10.06
CA ASP A 35 9.24 -6.66 11.00
C ASP A 35 9.83 -5.41 10.29
N ARG A 36 10.47 -4.55 11.07
CA ARG A 36 11.10 -3.32 10.56
C ARG A 36 12.21 -3.51 9.52
N ASN A 37 12.72 -4.73 9.39
CA ASN A 37 13.82 -5.07 8.49
C ASN A 37 13.31 -5.76 7.21
N GLY A 38 11.99 -5.80 6.99
CA GLY A 38 11.38 -6.43 5.84
C GLY A 38 11.33 -7.97 5.91
N ASN A 39 11.59 -8.58 7.07
CA ASN A 39 11.38 -10.02 7.21
C ASN A 39 9.88 -10.30 7.25
N ILE A 40 9.39 -11.06 6.27
CA ILE A 40 7.97 -11.42 6.13
C ILE A 40 7.68 -12.66 6.98
N PHE A 41 6.59 -12.63 7.74
CA PHE A 41 6.10 -13.71 8.59
C PHE A 41 4.82 -14.34 8.08
N ALA A 42 3.99 -13.56 7.40
CA ALA A 42 2.77 -14.04 6.75
C ALA A 42 2.37 -13.09 5.62
N THR A 43 1.63 -13.62 4.65
CA THR A 43 0.95 -12.86 3.61
C THR A 43 -0.50 -13.32 3.50
N CYS A 44 -1.36 -12.43 3.03
CA CYS A 44 -2.74 -12.72 2.73
C CYS A 44 -3.13 -12.05 1.42
N SER A 45 -3.86 -12.78 0.56
CA SER A 45 -4.42 -12.25 -0.69
C SER A 45 -5.84 -12.80 -0.82
N MET A 46 -6.82 -11.90 -0.91
CA MET A 46 -8.24 -12.27 -0.92
C MET A 46 -9.01 -11.55 -2.02
N LEU A 47 -9.88 -12.29 -2.71
CA LEU A 47 -10.90 -11.73 -3.58
C LEU A 47 -12.25 -11.76 -2.85
N VAL A 48 -12.94 -10.62 -2.82
CA VAL A 48 -14.24 -10.44 -2.17
C VAL A 48 -15.34 -10.74 -3.19
N MET A 49 -16.06 -11.84 -2.97
CA MET A 49 -16.98 -12.40 -3.96
C MET A 49 -18.26 -11.60 -4.16
N GLU A 50 -18.68 -10.79 -3.18
CA GLU A 50 -19.86 -9.93 -3.33
C GLU A 50 -19.72 -8.91 -4.48
N HIS A 51 -18.49 -8.57 -4.88
CA HIS A 51 -18.19 -7.66 -6.00
C HIS A 51 -17.72 -8.38 -7.27
N TYR A 52 -17.75 -9.72 -7.30
CA TYR A 52 -17.17 -10.52 -8.40
C TYR A 52 -17.73 -10.19 -9.79
N ASP A 53 -19.04 -9.98 -9.90
CA ASP A 53 -19.66 -9.62 -11.17
C ASP A 53 -19.42 -8.15 -11.53
N GLU A 54 -19.26 -7.27 -10.54
CA GLU A 54 -18.96 -5.87 -10.76
C GLU A 54 -17.56 -5.68 -11.35
N ILE A 55 -16.56 -6.44 -10.90
CA ILE A 55 -15.17 -6.38 -11.42
C ILE A 55 -15.16 -6.59 -12.94
N ARG A 56 -15.96 -7.52 -13.46
CA ARG A 56 -16.04 -7.83 -14.90
C ARG A 56 -16.55 -6.68 -15.74
N ASN A 57 -17.35 -5.79 -15.16
CA ASN A 57 -18.02 -4.69 -15.83
C ASN A 57 -17.33 -3.34 -15.58
N ASP A 58 -16.44 -3.26 -14.59
CA ASP A 58 -15.68 -2.05 -14.29
C ASP A 58 -14.53 -1.86 -15.27
N ASP A 59 -14.40 -0.67 -15.84
CA ASP A 59 -13.41 -0.41 -16.91
C ASP A 59 -11.95 -0.50 -16.45
N TYR A 60 -11.70 -0.31 -15.16
CA TYR A 60 -10.38 -0.43 -14.55
C TYR A 60 -10.13 -1.86 -14.07
N ALA A 61 -11.00 -2.39 -13.21
CA ALA A 61 -10.82 -3.68 -12.56
C ALA A 61 -10.80 -4.86 -13.54
N LYS A 62 -11.60 -4.81 -14.61
CA LYS A 62 -11.69 -5.89 -15.62
C LYS A 62 -10.36 -6.23 -16.29
N LYS A 63 -9.41 -5.28 -16.35
CA LYS A 63 -8.11 -5.53 -16.97
C LYS A 63 -7.31 -6.58 -16.21
N ASN A 64 -7.45 -6.60 -14.89
CA ASN A 64 -6.72 -7.51 -14.00
C ASN A 64 -7.54 -8.77 -13.66
N PHE A 65 -8.79 -8.85 -14.11
CA PHE A 65 -9.68 -9.97 -13.82
C PHE A 65 -9.07 -11.34 -14.17
N PRO A 66 -8.39 -11.54 -15.33
CA PRO A 66 -7.73 -12.81 -15.63
C PRO A 66 -6.67 -13.23 -14.62
N ILE A 67 -5.96 -12.28 -14.03
CA ILE A 67 -4.94 -12.52 -12.98
C ILE A 67 -5.63 -13.05 -11.72
N TYR A 68 -6.76 -12.46 -11.33
CA TYR A 68 -7.52 -12.92 -10.17
C TYR A 68 -8.07 -14.34 -10.36
N GLU A 69 -8.62 -14.65 -11.53
CA GLU A 69 -9.09 -16.00 -11.83
C GLU A 69 -7.97 -17.05 -11.78
N GLU A 70 -6.80 -16.72 -12.32
CA GLU A 70 -5.63 -17.61 -12.29
C GLU A 70 -5.16 -17.84 -10.85
N ARG A 71 -5.07 -16.77 -10.04
CA ARG A 71 -4.64 -16.86 -8.64
C ARG A 71 -5.63 -17.61 -7.76
N LEU A 72 -6.93 -17.48 -8.00
CA LEU A 72 -7.93 -18.30 -7.32
C LEU A 72 -7.77 -19.78 -7.70
N LYS A 73 -7.61 -20.09 -8.98
CA LYS A 73 -7.44 -21.47 -9.48
C LYS A 73 -6.17 -22.13 -8.95
N SER A 74 -5.08 -21.37 -8.84
CA SER A 74 -3.79 -21.87 -8.32
C SER A 74 -3.72 -21.92 -6.79
N GLY A 75 -4.70 -21.34 -6.09
CA GLY A 75 -4.67 -21.20 -4.63
C GLY A 75 -3.73 -20.10 -4.11
N ALA A 76 -3.19 -19.26 -4.99
CA ALA A 76 -2.37 -18.09 -4.61
C ALA A 76 -3.23 -16.94 -4.03
N MET A 77 -4.55 -17.02 -4.19
CA MET A 77 -5.54 -16.09 -3.65
C MET A 77 -6.71 -16.87 -3.09
N SER A 78 -7.26 -16.44 -1.98
CA SER A 78 -8.45 -17.00 -1.37
C SER A 78 -9.70 -16.23 -1.76
N ALA A 79 -10.85 -16.90 -1.86
CA ALA A 79 -12.13 -16.23 -1.97
C ALA A 79 -12.73 -16.03 -0.57
N VAL A 80 -13.30 -14.86 -0.31
CA VAL A 80 -14.10 -14.54 0.87
C VAL A 80 -15.46 -14.00 0.43
N ALA A 81 -16.50 -14.21 1.22
CA ALA A 81 -17.86 -13.85 0.77
C ALA A 81 -18.05 -12.33 0.76
N THR A 82 -17.61 -11.63 1.79
CA THR A 82 -17.88 -10.19 2.00
C THR A 82 -16.65 -9.39 2.36
N GLU A 83 -16.71 -8.06 2.21
CA GLU A 83 -15.68 -7.13 2.70
C GLU A 83 -15.45 -7.30 4.20
N SER A 84 -16.50 -7.45 4.98
CA SER A 84 -16.41 -7.65 6.43
C SER A 84 -15.63 -8.91 6.80
N GLU A 85 -15.84 -10.02 6.06
CA GLU A 85 -15.08 -11.25 6.26
C GLU A 85 -13.60 -11.05 5.92
N ALA A 86 -13.29 -10.34 4.83
CA ALA A 86 -11.91 -10.01 4.45
C ALA A 86 -11.20 -9.20 5.55
N VAL A 87 -11.86 -8.16 6.08
CA VAL A 87 -11.33 -7.34 7.17
C VAL A 87 -11.10 -8.17 8.44
N GLU A 88 -12.02 -9.09 8.76
CA GLU A 88 -11.88 -9.95 9.93
C GLU A 88 -10.69 -10.93 9.79
N VAL A 89 -10.44 -11.47 8.60
CA VAL A 89 -9.26 -12.30 8.33
C VAL A 89 -7.98 -11.49 8.58
N VAL A 90 -7.88 -10.26 8.04
CA VAL A 90 -6.71 -9.38 8.27
C VAL A 90 -6.58 -9.05 9.75
N ARG A 91 -7.68 -8.71 10.45
CA ARG A 91 -7.70 -8.42 11.88
C ARG A 91 -7.15 -9.58 12.71
N ASN A 92 -7.61 -10.80 12.44
CA ASN A 92 -7.19 -12.00 13.14
C ASN A 92 -5.70 -12.31 12.89
N LEU A 93 -5.23 -12.12 11.65
CA LEU A 93 -3.83 -12.26 11.31
C LEU A 93 -2.97 -11.24 12.08
N CYS A 94 -3.38 -9.98 12.12
CA CYS A 94 -2.70 -8.93 12.88
C CYS A 94 -2.67 -9.23 14.39
N LYS A 95 -3.77 -9.69 14.97
CA LYS A 95 -3.83 -10.10 16.38
C LYS A 95 -2.91 -11.28 16.68
N PHE A 96 -2.91 -12.30 15.80
CA PHE A 96 -2.06 -13.49 15.96
C PHE A 96 -0.56 -13.14 16.02
N TYR A 97 -0.11 -12.21 15.15
CA TYR A 97 1.29 -11.76 15.11
C TYR A 97 1.60 -10.58 16.04
N ASN A 98 0.63 -10.15 16.86
CA ASN A 98 0.77 -9.01 17.76
C ASN A 98 1.24 -7.74 17.02
N VAL A 99 0.62 -7.46 15.87
CA VAL A 99 0.86 -6.26 15.08
C VAL A 99 0.50 -5.03 15.89
N LYS A 100 1.34 -4.00 15.82
CA LYS A 100 1.07 -2.70 16.42
C LYS A 100 0.49 -1.71 15.43
N TYR A 101 1.02 -1.71 14.21
CA TYR A 101 0.66 -0.73 13.18
C TYR A 101 0.16 -1.42 11.92
N VAL A 102 -0.99 -0.96 11.44
CA VAL A 102 -1.44 -1.20 10.06
C VAL A 102 -0.99 -0.03 9.20
N MET A 103 -0.63 -0.27 7.95
CA MET A 103 -0.10 0.77 7.09
C MET A 103 -0.42 0.51 5.62
N ALA A 104 -0.47 1.60 4.84
CA ALA A 104 -0.66 1.59 3.39
C ALA A 104 0.03 2.80 2.76
N TYR A 105 0.24 2.80 1.46
CA TYR A 105 0.72 3.96 0.71
C TYR A 105 -0.47 4.84 0.34
N ASN A 106 -0.52 6.07 0.89
CA ASN A 106 -1.70 6.92 0.86
C ASN A 106 -2.88 6.30 1.65
N SER A 107 -2.58 5.88 2.86
CA SER A 107 -3.46 5.13 3.78
C SER A 107 -4.82 5.78 4.03
N ALA A 108 -4.97 7.07 3.71
CA ALA A 108 -6.26 7.74 3.74
C ALA A 108 -7.29 7.07 2.82
N PHE A 109 -6.86 6.51 1.67
CA PHE A 109 -7.75 5.78 0.80
C PHE A 109 -8.23 4.50 1.47
N ASP A 110 -7.33 3.61 1.84
CA ASP A 110 -7.64 2.29 2.39
C ASP A 110 -8.44 2.37 3.70
N PHE A 111 -8.06 3.28 4.59
CA PHE A 111 -8.68 3.39 5.91
C PHE A 111 -9.84 4.39 6.02
N THR A 112 -10.25 5.05 4.92
CA THR A 112 -11.45 5.91 4.96
C THR A 112 -12.47 5.58 3.87
N LYS A 113 -12.03 4.95 2.79
CA LYS A 113 -12.86 4.68 1.61
C LYS A 113 -13.26 3.21 1.47
N THR A 114 -12.62 2.32 2.21
CA THR A 114 -12.90 0.89 2.20
C THR A 114 -13.30 0.38 3.58
N ALA A 115 -13.77 -0.86 3.66
CA ALA A 115 -14.10 -1.51 4.93
C ALA A 115 -12.87 -1.68 5.86
N CYS A 116 -11.65 -1.58 5.35
CA CYS A 116 -10.43 -1.66 6.15
C CYS A 116 -10.31 -0.56 7.22
N ARG A 117 -11.13 0.50 7.16
CA ARG A 117 -11.24 1.50 8.24
C ARG A 117 -11.55 0.87 9.60
N ASP A 118 -12.23 -0.26 9.62
CA ASP A 118 -12.60 -0.93 10.86
C ASP A 118 -11.41 -1.54 11.60
N LEU A 119 -10.25 -1.70 10.93
CA LEU A 119 -8.99 -2.10 11.57
C LEU A 119 -8.48 -1.03 12.54
N LEU A 120 -8.82 0.23 12.32
CA LEU A 120 -8.40 1.34 13.18
C LEU A 120 -9.04 1.32 14.57
N ASN A 121 -10.04 0.48 14.80
CA ASN A 121 -10.59 0.22 16.13
C ASN A 121 -9.62 -0.57 17.02
N ASP A 122 -8.71 -1.34 16.40
CA ASP A 122 -7.80 -2.25 17.11
C ASP A 122 -6.33 -1.85 16.97
N PHE A 123 -5.94 -1.14 15.89
CA PHE A 123 -4.54 -0.87 15.55
C PHE A 123 -4.28 0.61 15.30
N GLU A 124 -3.05 1.04 15.60
CA GLU A 124 -2.54 2.34 15.14
C GLU A 124 -2.20 2.24 13.64
N PHE A 125 -2.25 3.36 12.91
CA PHE A 125 -1.88 3.36 11.48
C PHE A 125 -0.63 4.19 11.19
N ILE A 126 0.02 3.88 10.07
CA ILE A 126 1.11 4.67 9.47
C ILE A 126 0.79 4.90 7.99
N ASP A 127 1.01 6.11 7.51
CA ASP A 127 0.95 6.43 6.09
C ASP A 127 2.35 6.38 5.48
N ILE A 128 2.60 5.37 4.63
CA ILE A 128 3.90 5.15 3.98
C ILE A 128 4.19 6.27 2.97
N TYR A 129 3.16 6.82 2.31
CA TYR A 129 3.33 7.96 1.42
C TYR A 129 3.88 9.19 2.14
N LEU A 130 3.34 9.51 3.32
CA LEU A 130 3.86 10.62 4.15
C LEU A 130 5.30 10.35 4.65
N MET A 131 5.66 9.09 4.90
CA MET A 131 7.05 8.72 5.19
C MET A 131 7.95 8.98 3.98
N ALA A 132 7.54 8.56 2.78
CA ALA A 132 8.29 8.80 1.55
C ALA A 132 8.46 10.30 1.26
N LEU A 133 7.41 11.10 1.44
CA LEU A 133 7.48 12.57 1.31
C LEU A 133 8.51 13.19 2.25
N GLN A 134 8.64 12.69 3.47
CA GLN A 134 9.57 13.23 4.47
C GLN A 134 11.01 12.72 4.32
N THR A 135 11.24 11.65 3.58
CA THR A 135 12.55 11.00 3.49
C THR A 135 13.20 11.07 2.13
N VAL A 136 12.49 10.73 1.06
CA VAL A 136 13.10 10.47 -0.25
C VAL A 136 12.70 11.45 -1.33
N THR A 137 11.43 11.84 -1.41
CA THR A 137 10.93 12.54 -2.61
C THR A 137 11.52 13.93 -2.84
N HIS A 138 12.02 14.60 -1.80
CA HIS A 138 12.70 15.90 -1.92
C HIS A 138 14.23 15.81 -2.04
N LEU A 139 14.79 14.61 -2.10
CA LEU A 139 16.23 14.47 -2.35
C LEU A 139 16.57 14.82 -3.80
N LYS A 140 17.66 15.56 -3.99
CA LYS A 140 18.14 15.90 -5.35
C LYS A 140 18.37 14.66 -6.21
N LYS A 141 18.82 13.55 -5.62
CA LYS A 141 19.01 12.29 -6.36
C LYS A 141 17.69 11.67 -6.83
N PHE A 142 16.60 11.78 -6.04
CA PHE A 142 15.28 11.33 -6.47
C PHE A 142 14.74 12.20 -7.61
N GLN A 143 14.88 13.53 -7.48
CA GLN A 143 14.46 14.46 -8.53
C GLN A 143 15.22 14.19 -9.83
N LYS A 144 16.54 14.00 -9.75
CA LYS A 144 17.38 13.64 -10.91
C LYS A 144 16.90 12.32 -11.54
N PHE A 145 16.68 11.28 -10.74
CA PHE A 145 16.15 10.00 -11.20
C PHE A 145 14.81 10.17 -11.95
N CYS A 146 13.88 10.93 -11.39
CA CYS A 146 12.59 11.18 -12.02
C CYS A 146 12.73 11.92 -13.37
N ILE A 147 13.62 12.92 -13.45
CA ILE A 147 13.85 13.69 -14.68
C ILE A 147 14.45 12.79 -15.77
N GLU A 148 15.50 12.04 -15.42
CA GLU A 148 16.23 11.18 -16.36
C GLU A 148 15.37 10.04 -16.93
N ASN A 149 14.42 9.55 -16.13
CA ASN A 149 13.56 8.41 -16.50
C ASN A 149 12.12 8.81 -16.84
N GLY A 150 11.80 10.11 -16.89
CA GLY A 150 10.49 10.58 -17.32
C GLY A 150 9.36 10.39 -16.30
N PHE A 151 9.66 10.13 -15.02
CA PHE A 151 8.65 9.97 -13.96
C PHE A 151 8.03 11.31 -13.56
N LYS A 152 6.93 11.66 -14.19
CA LYS A 152 6.20 12.93 -13.99
C LYS A 152 4.83 12.69 -13.37
N SER A 153 4.39 13.64 -12.55
CA SER A 153 2.99 13.69 -12.09
C SER A 153 2.03 13.85 -13.27
N ALA A 154 0.76 13.57 -13.06
CA ALA A 154 -0.28 13.74 -14.10
C ALA A 154 -0.32 15.17 -14.70
N SER A 155 0.02 16.20 -13.90
CA SER A 155 0.11 17.57 -14.39
C SER A 155 1.39 17.87 -15.20
N GLY A 156 2.37 16.98 -15.20
CA GLY A 156 3.69 17.16 -15.81
C GLY A 156 4.60 18.19 -15.11
N LYS A 157 4.15 18.79 -14.01
CA LYS A 157 4.85 19.92 -13.34
C LYS A 157 5.78 19.48 -12.18
N THR A 158 5.57 18.28 -11.68
CA THR A 158 6.33 17.73 -10.54
C THR A 158 6.79 16.31 -10.85
N CYS A 159 7.74 15.79 -10.08
CA CYS A 159 8.06 14.38 -10.09
C CYS A 159 6.83 13.56 -9.69
N SER A 160 6.70 12.37 -10.27
CA SER A 160 5.76 11.37 -9.73
C SER A 160 6.22 10.96 -8.34
N THR A 161 5.27 10.75 -7.44
CA THR A 161 5.50 10.26 -6.08
C THR A 161 4.60 9.07 -5.77
N THR A 162 4.16 8.33 -6.80
CA THR A 162 3.42 7.06 -6.64
C THR A 162 4.31 6.00 -6.00
N ALA A 163 3.72 4.95 -5.43
CA ALA A 163 4.44 3.82 -4.87
C ALA A 163 5.40 3.22 -5.91
N GLN A 164 4.92 2.99 -7.13
CA GLN A 164 5.72 2.51 -8.26
C GLN A 164 6.99 3.35 -8.48
N THR A 165 6.87 4.68 -8.55
CA THR A 165 8.02 5.57 -8.79
C THR A 165 9.03 5.53 -7.63
N VAL A 166 8.53 5.54 -6.38
CA VAL A 166 9.40 5.50 -5.20
C VAL A 166 10.08 4.13 -5.06
N TYR A 167 9.36 3.05 -5.36
CA TYR A 167 9.92 1.69 -5.39
C TYR A 167 10.98 1.56 -6.49
N ALA A 168 10.69 2.00 -7.72
CA ALA A 168 11.65 2.01 -8.84
C ALA A 168 12.95 2.74 -8.47
N PHE A 169 12.84 3.89 -7.79
CA PHE A 169 14.01 4.63 -7.29
C PHE A 169 14.82 3.84 -6.25
N PHE A 170 14.16 3.16 -5.30
CA PHE A 170 14.86 2.42 -4.27
C PHE A 170 15.52 1.13 -4.75
N THR A 171 14.97 0.53 -5.81
CA THR A 171 15.46 -0.73 -6.39
C THR A 171 16.31 -0.54 -7.63
N ASP A 172 16.44 0.71 -8.12
CA ASP A 172 17.09 1.05 -9.39
C ASP A 172 16.49 0.28 -10.58
N ASN A 173 15.18 0.00 -10.52
CA ASN A 173 14.43 -0.73 -11.54
C ASN A 173 13.43 0.21 -12.23
N VAL A 174 13.89 0.90 -13.27
CA VAL A 174 13.10 1.90 -14.00
C VAL A 174 11.94 1.30 -14.82
N ASP A 175 12.06 0.03 -15.16
CA ASP A 175 11.07 -0.71 -15.96
C ASP A 175 10.04 -1.44 -15.09
N TYR A 176 10.06 -1.18 -13.77
CA TYR A 176 9.07 -1.80 -12.88
C TYR A 176 7.67 -1.27 -13.17
N GLU A 177 6.75 -2.19 -13.41
CA GLU A 177 5.32 -1.93 -13.56
C GLU A 177 4.55 -2.63 -12.43
N GLU A 178 3.63 -1.90 -11.79
CA GLU A 178 2.72 -2.47 -10.78
C GLU A 178 1.79 -3.50 -11.43
N GLU A 179 1.61 -4.62 -10.78
CA GLU A 179 0.71 -5.67 -11.24
C GLU A 179 -0.76 -5.32 -10.95
N HIS A 180 -0.99 -4.34 -10.07
CA HIS A 180 -2.32 -3.93 -9.60
C HIS A 180 -3.12 -5.09 -9.00
N THR A 181 -2.47 -5.81 -8.10
CA THR A 181 -3.13 -6.73 -7.19
C THR A 181 -2.73 -6.36 -5.77
N ALA A 182 -3.69 -6.28 -4.86
CA ALA A 182 -3.47 -5.70 -3.53
C ALA A 182 -2.29 -6.34 -2.77
N LEU A 183 -2.00 -7.63 -2.93
CA LEU A 183 -0.83 -8.23 -2.29
C LEU A 183 0.48 -7.79 -2.95
N SER A 184 0.55 -7.68 -4.28
CA SER A 184 1.78 -7.22 -4.95
C SER A 184 2.09 -5.79 -4.55
N ASP A 185 1.07 -4.95 -4.46
CA ASP A 185 1.22 -3.55 -4.11
C ASP A 185 1.58 -3.39 -2.63
N ALA A 186 0.97 -4.14 -1.72
CA ALA A 186 1.38 -4.19 -0.31
C ALA A 186 2.85 -4.63 -0.11
N LEU A 187 3.38 -5.50 -0.97
CA LEU A 187 4.78 -5.95 -0.89
C LEU A 187 5.76 -4.84 -1.31
N ILE A 188 5.48 -4.08 -2.36
CA ILE A 188 6.34 -2.95 -2.74
C ILE A 188 6.28 -1.81 -1.72
N GLU A 189 5.11 -1.56 -1.16
CA GLU A 189 4.91 -0.57 -0.09
C GLU A 189 5.70 -0.94 1.18
N MET A 190 5.73 -2.23 1.54
CA MET A 190 6.58 -2.73 2.62
C MET A 190 8.06 -2.42 2.37
N VAL A 191 8.55 -2.61 1.13
CA VAL A 191 9.93 -2.27 0.77
C VAL A 191 10.17 -0.77 0.90
N ILE A 192 9.24 0.07 0.46
CA ILE A 192 9.33 1.53 0.63
C ILE A 192 9.41 1.89 2.11
N PHE A 193 8.56 1.31 2.96
CA PHE A 193 8.59 1.52 4.40
C PHE A 193 9.94 1.17 5.01
N GLU A 194 10.49 -0.02 4.70
CA GLU A 194 11.82 -0.46 5.15
C GLU A 194 12.91 0.54 4.77
N LYS A 195 12.95 0.95 3.50
CA LYS A 195 13.94 1.89 2.99
C LYS A 195 13.82 3.28 3.66
N CYS A 196 12.59 3.76 3.86
CA CYS A 196 12.35 5.02 4.59
C CYS A 196 12.85 4.94 6.02
N LEU A 197 12.60 3.84 6.74
CA LEU A 197 13.12 3.62 8.09
C LEU A 197 14.66 3.58 8.12
N ALA A 198 15.28 2.93 7.14
CA ALA A 198 16.75 2.82 7.04
C ALA A 198 17.44 4.19 6.84
N MET A 199 16.72 5.21 6.40
CA MET A 199 17.24 6.57 6.27
C MET A 199 17.45 7.28 7.62
N HIS A 200 17.10 6.67 8.74
CA HIS A 200 17.30 7.13 10.12
C HIS A 200 16.75 8.54 10.42
N LYS A 201 15.78 9.00 9.66
CA LYS A 201 15.09 10.26 9.94
C LYS A 201 14.00 10.06 10.98
N LYS A 202 13.81 11.07 11.83
CA LYS A 202 12.63 11.11 12.70
C LYS A 202 11.44 11.56 11.87
N PHE A 203 10.39 10.75 11.87
CA PHE A 203 9.12 11.13 11.28
C PHE A 203 8.37 12.10 12.19
N THR A 204 7.70 13.04 11.59
CA THR A 204 6.76 13.91 12.31
C THR A 204 5.50 13.10 12.67
N LYS A 205 4.63 13.69 13.52
CA LYS A 205 3.32 13.08 13.81
C LYS A 205 2.44 12.89 12.57
N ASN A 206 2.76 13.59 11.47
CA ASN A 206 1.97 13.56 10.23
C ASN A 206 1.89 12.19 9.57
N VAL A 207 2.84 11.27 9.82
CA VAL A 207 2.74 9.89 9.30
C VAL A 207 1.56 9.11 9.89
N HIS A 208 0.93 9.63 10.94
CA HIS A 208 -0.29 9.12 11.56
C HIS A 208 -1.52 10.01 11.29
N GLN A 209 -1.45 10.86 10.26
CA GLN A 209 -2.51 11.81 9.91
C GLN A 209 -2.73 11.80 8.40
N TRP A 210 -3.99 11.88 7.98
CA TRP A 210 -4.39 11.85 6.57
C TRP A 210 -4.37 13.21 5.88
N ASP A 211 -3.95 14.28 6.53
CA ASP A 211 -3.88 15.60 5.90
C ASP A 211 -2.59 15.79 5.13
N CYS A 212 -2.58 15.33 3.88
CA CYS A 212 -1.49 15.54 2.94
C CYS A 212 -1.38 17.00 2.45
N LYS A 213 -2.36 17.87 2.71
CA LYS A 213 -2.39 19.23 2.17
C LYS A 213 -1.34 20.13 2.80
N GLU A 214 -0.94 19.86 4.02
CA GLU A 214 0.12 20.60 4.70
C GLU A 214 1.53 20.17 4.25
N ASN A 215 1.69 18.96 3.72
CA ASN A 215 2.95 18.44 3.21
C ASN A 215 3.16 18.88 1.75
N LYS A 216 3.29 20.18 1.51
CA LYS A 216 3.52 20.79 0.17
C LYS A 216 4.90 20.45 -0.45
N CYS A 217 5.49 19.32 -0.08
CA CYS A 217 6.84 18.93 -0.49
C CYS A 217 6.85 18.08 -1.76
N PHE A 218 5.99 18.39 -2.74
CA PHE A 218 6.15 17.79 -4.06
C PHE A 218 7.38 18.39 -4.74
N PRO A 219 8.41 17.59 -5.08
CA PRO A 219 9.58 18.10 -5.74
C PRO A 219 9.20 18.64 -7.13
N LYS A 220 9.51 19.91 -7.38
CA LYS A 220 9.30 20.51 -8.70
C LYS A 220 10.30 19.93 -9.68
N LEU A 221 9.85 19.70 -10.91
CA LEU A 221 10.75 19.48 -12.04
C LEU A 221 11.45 20.81 -12.32
N ALA A 222 12.79 20.82 -12.28
CA ALA A 222 13.58 21.96 -12.65
C ALA A 222 13.56 22.19 -14.17
#